data_066dc7db459f58c33fb14161e0448be0
#
_entry.id   066dc7db459f58c33fb14161e0448be0
#
_cell.length_a   1.000
_cell.length_b   1.000
_cell.length_c   1.000
_cell.angle_alpha   90.00
_cell.angle_beta   90.00
_cell.angle_gamma   90.00
#
_symmetry.space_group_name_H-M   'P 1'
#
loop_
_entity.id
_entity.type
_entity.pdbx_description
1 polymer ?
#
loop_
_entity_poly.entity_id
_entity_poly.type
_entity_poly.pdbx_seq_one_letter_code
_entity_poly.pdbx_strand_id
1 'polypeptide(L)'
;MKRILLLFLSTFLIFNNISSEMSDSRIILGNQQSDKIKEVEKHIMNFYVAYCTWMDRGIDKTTGDKLVTQYLTNKLIDKKKRVAQTNGYDLVIYAQDFDQTGVKSLAVKHIEGDWYAVSYYNSYDQHCIIIPLKIAILNDIIKIDDIVELE
;
A
#
# COMPACT_ATOMS: atom_id res chain seq x y z
N MET A 1 -38.94 -31.11 -39.65
CA MET A 1 -38.80 -29.73 -39.14
C MET A 1 -38.78 -29.60 -37.59
N LYS A 2 -39.37 -30.50 -36.81
CA LYS A 2 -39.38 -30.42 -35.31
C LYS A 2 -38.03 -30.73 -34.63
N ARG A 3 -37.11 -31.48 -35.25
CA ARG A 3 -35.84 -31.87 -34.63
C ARG A 3 -34.74 -30.80 -34.68
N ILE A 4 -34.81 -29.84 -35.63
CA ILE A 4 -33.86 -28.74 -35.76
C ILE A 4 -34.12 -27.65 -34.70
N LEU A 5 -35.36 -27.46 -34.29
CA LEU A 5 -35.73 -26.45 -33.27
C LEU A 5 -35.19 -26.79 -31.88
N LEU A 6 -35.12 -28.10 -31.52
CA LEU A 6 -34.59 -28.55 -30.23
C LEU A 6 -33.06 -28.36 -30.08
N LEU A 7 -32.32 -28.44 -31.19
CA LEU A 7 -30.87 -28.23 -31.19
C LEU A 7 -30.51 -26.76 -30.94
N PHE A 8 -31.31 -25.83 -31.49
CA PHE A 8 -31.06 -24.39 -31.25
C PHE A 8 -31.41 -23.96 -29.80
N LEU A 9 -32.37 -24.57 -29.14
CA LEU A 9 -32.69 -24.26 -27.75
C LEU A 9 -31.63 -24.76 -26.78
N SER A 10 -31.00 -25.92 -27.04
CA SER A 10 -29.95 -26.45 -26.18
C SER A 10 -28.64 -25.65 -26.27
N THR A 11 -28.27 -25.14 -27.45
CA THR A 11 -27.07 -24.30 -27.62
C THR A 11 -27.26 -22.93 -26.98
N PHE A 12 -28.47 -22.36 -27.01
CA PHE A 12 -28.74 -21.08 -26.37
C PHE A 12 -28.67 -21.12 -24.84
N LEU A 13 -29.11 -22.21 -24.23
CA LEU A 13 -29.01 -22.44 -22.78
C LEU A 13 -27.55 -22.61 -22.32
N ILE A 14 -26.71 -23.28 -23.13
CA ILE A 14 -25.28 -23.44 -22.80
C ILE A 14 -24.55 -22.09 -22.87
N PHE A 15 -24.84 -21.24 -23.86
CA PHE A 15 -24.23 -19.92 -23.95
C PHE A 15 -24.60 -18.98 -22.80
N ASN A 16 -25.85 -19.02 -22.33
CA ASN A 16 -26.29 -18.20 -21.21
C ASN A 16 -25.64 -18.63 -19.88
N ASN A 17 -25.42 -19.93 -19.66
CA ASN A 17 -24.74 -20.42 -18.45
C ASN A 17 -23.25 -20.04 -18.44
N ILE A 18 -22.56 -20.14 -19.58
CA ILE A 18 -21.13 -19.76 -19.68
C ILE A 18 -20.94 -18.24 -19.45
N SER A 19 -21.84 -17.40 -19.94
CA SER A 19 -21.72 -15.95 -19.73
C SER A 19 -22.01 -15.52 -18.30
N SER A 20 -22.91 -16.21 -17.59
CA SER A 20 -23.20 -15.94 -16.17
C SER A 20 -22.04 -16.37 -15.26
N GLU A 21 -21.46 -17.56 -15.47
CA GLU A 21 -20.29 -18.02 -14.71
C GLU A 21 -19.06 -17.13 -14.93
N MET A 22 -18.83 -16.62 -16.14
CA MET A 22 -17.75 -15.66 -16.42
C MET A 22 -17.96 -14.30 -15.73
N SER A 23 -19.21 -13.83 -15.62
CA SER A 23 -19.50 -12.56 -14.93
C SER A 23 -19.31 -12.69 -13.42
N ASP A 24 -19.77 -13.78 -12.82
CA ASP A 24 -19.63 -14.05 -11.39
C ASP A 24 -18.15 -14.22 -10.99
N SER A 25 -17.36 -14.92 -11.79
CA SER A 25 -15.93 -15.08 -11.56
C SER A 25 -15.17 -13.75 -11.62
N ARG A 26 -15.52 -12.83 -12.51
CA ARG A 26 -14.92 -11.50 -12.59
C ARG A 26 -15.29 -10.62 -11.39
N ILE A 27 -16.53 -10.72 -10.91
CA ILE A 27 -16.97 -9.99 -9.72
C ILE A 27 -16.22 -10.48 -8.48
N ILE A 28 -16.08 -11.81 -8.31
CA ILE A 28 -15.38 -12.41 -7.18
C ILE A 28 -13.88 -12.00 -7.20
N LEU A 29 -13.23 -12.07 -8.34
CA LEU A 29 -11.82 -11.65 -8.48
C LEU A 29 -11.64 -10.15 -8.21
N GLY A 30 -12.55 -9.30 -8.69
CA GLY A 30 -12.52 -7.87 -8.42
C GLY A 30 -12.67 -7.54 -6.92
N ASN A 31 -13.55 -8.26 -6.22
CA ASN A 31 -13.73 -8.09 -4.78
C ASN A 31 -12.50 -8.53 -3.99
N GLN A 32 -11.89 -9.67 -4.32
CA GLN A 32 -10.67 -10.16 -3.67
C GLN A 32 -9.50 -9.18 -3.85
N GLN A 33 -9.33 -8.61 -5.04
CA GLN A 33 -8.29 -7.61 -5.29
C GLN A 33 -8.54 -6.33 -4.51
N SER A 34 -9.79 -5.86 -4.43
CA SER A 34 -10.16 -4.69 -3.62
C SER A 34 -9.87 -4.90 -2.14
N ASP A 35 -10.19 -6.09 -1.60
CA ASP A 35 -9.94 -6.39 -0.19
C ASP A 35 -8.46 -6.50 0.13
N LYS A 36 -7.65 -7.06 -0.80
CA LYS A 36 -6.20 -7.10 -0.66
C LYS A 36 -5.58 -5.70 -0.67
N ILE A 37 -6.04 -4.81 -1.53
CA ILE A 37 -5.60 -3.40 -1.56
C ILE A 37 -5.87 -2.74 -0.21
N LYS A 38 -7.08 -2.86 0.34
CA LYS A 38 -7.45 -2.29 1.64
C LYS A 38 -6.61 -2.85 2.78
N GLU A 39 -6.31 -4.15 2.76
CA GLU A 39 -5.41 -4.79 3.74
C GLU A 39 -4.03 -4.14 3.71
N VAL A 40 -3.46 -3.94 2.52
CA VAL A 40 -2.15 -3.30 2.34
C VAL A 40 -2.19 -1.84 2.76
N GLU A 41 -3.20 -1.08 2.36
CA GLU A 41 -3.38 0.32 2.80
C GLU A 41 -3.43 0.44 4.33
N LYS A 42 -4.18 -0.45 4.99
CA LYS A 42 -4.24 -0.51 6.46
C LYS A 42 -2.88 -0.86 7.08
N HIS A 43 -2.14 -1.79 6.48
CA HIS A 43 -0.80 -2.17 6.95
C HIS A 43 0.17 -0.98 6.88
N ILE A 44 0.20 -0.27 5.75
CA ILE A 44 1.00 0.95 5.55
C ILE A 44 0.59 2.03 6.55
N MET A 45 -0.71 2.29 6.71
CA MET A 45 -1.24 3.27 7.65
C MET A 45 -0.79 2.97 9.09
N ASN A 46 -0.90 1.71 9.53
CA ASN A 46 -0.46 1.29 10.86
C ASN A 46 1.02 1.58 11.10
N PHE A 47 1.87 1.31 10.11
CA PHE A 47 3.28 1.63 10.17
C PHE A 47 3.50 3.14 10.33
N TYR A 48 2.92 3.95 9.43
CA TYR A 48 3.15 5.39 9.45
C TYR A 48 2.63 6.06 10.73
N VAL A 49 1.46 5.68 11.22
CA VAL A 49 0.93 6.18 12.49
C VAL A 49 1.88 5.84 13.64
N ALA A 50 2.36 4.60 13.72
CA ALA A 50 3.29 4.20 14.77
C ALA A 50 4.65 4.89 14.65
N TYR A 51 5.20 4.96 13.44
CA TYR A 51 6.51 5.55 13.15
C TYR A 51 6.53 7.05 13.42
N CYS A 52 5.55 7.78 12.89
CA CYS A 52 5.43 9.22 13.08
C CYS A 52 5.14 9.59 14.55
N THR A 53 4.32 8.80 15.25
CA THR A 53 4.09 8.98 16.69
C THR A 53 5.36 8.72 17.50
N TRP A 54 6.16 7.74 17.11
CA TRP A 54 7.46 7.47 17.73
C TRP A 54 8.41 8.66 17.54
N MET A 55 8.51 9.23 16.36
CA MET A 55 9.34 10.41 16.08
C MET A 55 8.91 11.64 16.88
N ASP A 56 7.62 11.98 16.85
CA ASP A 56 7.05 13.13 17.56
C ASP A 56 7.30 13.06 19.08
N ARG A 57 7.22 11.86 19.67
CA ARG A 57 7.38 11.68 21.12
C ARG A 57 8.82 11.52 21.57
N GLY A 58 9.78 11.37 20.67
CA GLY A 58 11.18 11.13 21.03
C GLY A 58 11.38 9.84 21.85
N ILE A 59 10.56 8.81 21.59
CA ILE A 59 10.66 7.52 22.29
C ILE A 59 12.00 6.85 21.96
N ASP A 60 12.43 5.92 22.82
CA ASP A 60 13.73 5.26 22.70
C ASP A 60 14.00 4.64 21.32
N LYS A 61 15.29 4.60 20.96
CA LYS A 61 15.75 4.08 19.68
C LYS A 61 15.33 2.62 19.43
N THR A 62 15.26 1.81 20.47
CA THR A 62 14.92 0.37 20.37
C THR A 62 13.52 0.17 19.80
N THR A 63 12.57 1.03 20.16
CA THR A 63 11.20 1.02 19.62
C THR A 63 11.19 1.37 18.13
N GLY A 64 11.94 2.40 17.71
CA GLY A 64 12.09 2.76 16.29
C GLY A 64 12.73 1.65 15.47
N ASP A 65 13.80 1.04 15.95
CA ASP A 65 14.48 -0.07 15.28
C ASP A 65 13.56 -1.29 15.10
N LYS A 66 12.71 -1.61 16.10
CA LYS A 66 11.70 -2.68 15.98
C LYS A 66 10.66 -2.37 14.91
N LEU A 67 10.10 -1.15 14.89
CA LEU A 67 9.14 -0.74 13.86
C LEU A 67 9.74 -0.87 12.46
N VAL A 68 10.94 -0.33 12.27
CA VAL A 68 11.64 -0.39 10.97
C VAL A 68 11.86 -1.85 10.56
N THR A 69 12.36 -2.71 11.44
CA THR A 69 12.61 -4.12 11.14
C THR A 69 11.32 -4.90 10.86
N GLN A 70 10.23 -4.57 11.56
CA GLN A 70 8.94 -5.22 11.37
C GLN A 70 8.30 -4.90 10.03
N TYR A 71 8.39 -3.66 9.54
CA TYR A 71 7.62 -3.19 8.39
C TYR A 71 8.43 -3.01 7.11
N LEU A 72 9.74 -2.76 7.19
CA LEU A 72 10.58 -2.52 6.02
C LEU A 72 11.37 -3.78 5.62
N THR A 73 11.74 -3.87 4.33
CA THR A 73 12.75 -4.84 3.88
C THR A 73 14.15 -4.38 4.28
N ASN A 74 15.11 -5.31 4.38
CA ASN A 74 16.51 -4.96 4.68
C ASN A 74 17.08 -3.99 3.63
N LYS A 75 16.74 -4.18 2.36
CA LYS A 75 17.11 -3.27 1.26
C LYS A 75 16.68 -1.83 1.53
N LEU A 76 15.43 -1.63 1.96
CA LEU A 76 14.91 -0.29 2.27
C LEU A 76 15.53 0.28 3.54
N ILE A 77 15.81 -0.56 4.56
CA ILE A 77 16.50 -0.14 5.78
C ILE A 77 17.88 0.43 5.45
N ASP A 78 18.64 -0.23 4.57
CA ASP A 78 19.97 0.24 4.17
C ASP A 78 19.88 1.51 3.31
N LYS A 79 18.90 1.59 2.40
CA LYS A 79 18.60 2.82 1.63
C LYS A 79 18.29 3.99 2.56
N LYS A 80 17.41 3.80 3.55
CA LYS A 80 17.04 4.81 4.55
C LYS A 80 18.27 5.34 5.31
N LYS A 81 19.17 4.45 5.76
CA LYS A 81 20.39 4.84 6.45
C LYS A 81 21.30 5.68 5.56
N ARG A 82 21.49 5.26 4.29
CA ARG A 82 22.28 5.99 3.31
C ARG A 82 21.72 7.40 3.08
N VAL A 83 20.43 7.53 2.81
CA VAL A 83 19.77 8.82 2.57
C VAL A 83 19.90 9.75 3.78
N ALA A 84 19.71 9.26 5.00
CA ALA A 84 19.88 10.05 6.20
C ALA A 84 21.33 10.59 6.34
N GLN A 85 22.34 9.79 5.96
CA GLN A 85 23.75 10.20 6.00
C GLN A 85 24.14 11.19 4.91
N THR A 86 23.60 11.05 3.69
CA THR A 86 23.99 11.85 2.54
C THR A 86 23.14 13.11 2.38
N ASN A 87 21.86 13.03 2.64
CA ASN A 87 20.86 14.07 2.33
C ASN A 87 20.30 14.73 3.60
N GLY A 88 20.54 14.16 4.78
CA GLY A 88 20.17 14.76 6.05
C GLY A 88 18.69 14.70 6.40
N TYR A 89 17.87 13.90 5.68
CA TYR A 89 16.45 13.72 6.00
C TYR A 89 16.09 12.25 6.18
N ASP A 90 14.97 11.99 6.85
CA ASP A 90 14.42 10.65 6.98
C ASP A 90 13.61 10.29 5.73
N LEU A 91 14.04 9.24 5.01
CA LEU A 91 13.41 8.79 3.76
C LEU A 91 11.94 8.38 3.95
N VAL A 92 11.56 7.89 5.14
CA VAL A 92 10.20 7.42 5.41
C VAL A 92 9.19 8.57 5.45
N ILE A 93 9.63 9.76 5.85
CA ILE A 93 8.74 10.93 6.02
C ILE A 93 9.13 12.12 5.16
N TYR A 94 10.22 12.05 4.38
CA TYR A 94 10.76 13.17 3.60
C TYR A 94 11.02 14.45 4.41
N ALA A 95 11.32 14.31 5.70
CA ALA A 95 11.56 15.42 6.61
C ALA A 95 12.60 15.03 7.65
N GLN A 96 13.11 16.02 8.41
CA GLN A 96 13.98 15.79 9.57
C GLN A 96 13.17 15.52 10.83
N ASP A 97 12.02 16.19 10.96
CA ASP A 97 11.13 16.12 12.11
C ASP A 97 9.67 15.88 11.67
N PHE A 98 8.85 15.43 12.61
CA PHE A 98 7.44 15.14 12.39
C PHE A 98 6.61 15.60 13.60
N ASP A 99 5.38 16.07 13.37
CA ASP A 99 4.47 16.53 14.42
C ASP A 99 3.08 15.85 14.40
N GLN A 100 2.27 16.11 15.43
CA GLN A 100 0.92 15.56 15.57
C GLN A 100 -0.06 16.03 14.47
N THR A 101 0.18 17.18 13.85
CA THR A 101 -0.64 17.66 12.73
C THR A 101 -0.45 16.73 11.52
N GLY A 102 0.80 16.33 11.25
CA GLY A 102 1.13 15.36 10.25
C GLY A 102 0.45 14.01 10.50
N VAL A 103 0.49 13.48 11.74
CA VAL A 103 -0.18 12.22 12.10
C VAL A 103 -1.68 12.27 11.80
N LYS A 104 -2.36 13.36 12.16
CA LYS A 104 -3.81 13.50 11.95
C LYS A 104 -4.22 13.62 10.49
N SER A 105 -3.31 14.05 9.62
CA SER A 105 -3.54 14.25 8.19
C SER A 105 -3.07 13.07 7.32
N LEU A 106 -2.50 12.02 7.93
CA LEU A 106 -2.03 10.83 7.21
C LEU A 106 -3.14 10.22 6.35
N ALA A 107 -2.81 9.96 5.09
CA ALA A 107 -3.65 9.20 4.18
C ALA A 107 -2.79 8.24 3.37
N VAL A 108 -3.36 7.09 3.02
CA VAL A 108 -2.73 6.07 2.18
C VAL A 108 -3.64 5.79 1.00
N LYS A 109 -3.07 5.70 -0.21
CA LYS A 109 -3.79 5.35 -1.43
C LYS A 109 -2.99 4.38 -2.27
N HIS A 110 -3.65 3.36 -2.79
CA HIS A 110 -3.13 2.54 -3.87
C HIS A 110 -3.02 3.37 -5.16
N ILE A 111 -1.91 3.23 -5.89
CA ILE A 111 -1.69 3.88 -7.19
C ILE A 111 -1.93 2.85 -8.29
N GLU A 112 -1.01 1.90 -8.44
CA GLU A 112 -1.10 0.80 -9.42
C GLU A 112 -0.14 -0.34 -9.02
N GLY A 113 -0.50 -1.58 -9.36
CA GLY A 113 0.32 -2.75 -9.03
C GLY A 113 0.70 -2.79 -7.55
N ASP A 114 2.01 -2.78 -7.25
CA ASP A 114 2.54 -2.80 -5.89
C ASP A 114 2.86 -1.38 -5.36
N TRP A 115 2.51 -0.32 -6.08
CA TRP A 115 2.78 1.05 -5.71
C TRP A 115 1.63 1.70 -4.96
N TYR A 116 1.99 2.40 -3.89
CA TYR A 116 1.10 3.17 -3.01
C TYR A 116 1.66 4.56 -2.80
N ALA A 117 0.83 5.50 -2.36
CA ALA A 117 1.25 6.80 -1.89
C ALA A 117 0.79 7.00 -0.45
N VAL A 118 1.69 7.49 0.38
CA VAL A 118 1.36 8.09 1.68
C VAL A 118 1.39 9.59 1.53
N SER A 119 0.43 10.29 2.11
CA SER A 119 0.43 11.74 2.14
C SER A 119 0.14 12.26 3.54
N TYR A 120 0.72 13.40 3.88
CA TYR A 120 0.47 14.10 5.12
C TYR A 120 0.73 15.60 4.96
N TYR A 121 0.15 16.42 5.84
CA TYR A 121 0.41 17.85 5.88
C TYR A 121 1.61 18.15 6.79
N ASN A 122 2.64 18.78 6.23
CA ASN A 122 3.81 19.26 6.97
C ASN A 122 3.50 20.68 7.47
N SER A 123 3.35 20.85 8.77
CA SER A 123 3.01 22.14 9.37
C SER A 123 4.19 23.14 9.36
N TYR A 124 5.43 22.66 9.34
CA TYR A 124 6.63 23.50 9.28
C TYR A 124 6.76 24.20 7.93
N ASP A 125 6.60 23.44 6.84
CA ASP A 125 6.71 23.95 5.47
C ASP A 125 5.38 24.35 4.85
N GLN A 126 4.26 24.15 5.57
CA GLN A 126 2.90 24.50 5.16
C GLN A 126 2.46 23.90 3.82
N HIS A 127 2.88 22.68 3.52
CA HIS A 127 2.47 21.97 2.30
C HIS A 127 2.17 20.48 2.56
N CYS A 128 1.51 19.86 1.58
CA CYS A 128 1.25 18.43 1.60
C CYS A 128 2.46 17.67 1.02
N ILE A 129 3.01 16.75 1.78
CA ILE A 129 4.05 15.82 1.33
C ILE A 129 3.37 14.58 0.77
N ILE A 130 3.88 14.07 -0.35
CA ILE A 130 3.43 12.82 -0.97
C ILE A 130 4.64 11.90 -1.15
N ILE A 131 4.55 10.69 -0.62
CA ILE A 131 5.64 9.71 -0.55
C ILE A 131 5.22 8.48 -1.35
N PRO A 132 5.68 8.31 -2.59
CA PRO A 132 5.48 7.07 -3.33
C PRO A 132 6.33 5.95 -2.73
N LEU A 133 5.68 4.80 -2.50
CA LEU A 133 6.35 3.62 -1.95
C LEU A 133 5.88 2.34 -2.64
N LYS A 134 6.74 1.34 -2.62
CA LYS A 134 6.49 0.01 -3.19
C LYS A 134 6.37 -1.03 -2.09
N ILE A 135 5.44 -1.96 -2.27
CA ILE A 135 5.21 -3.08 -1.36
C ILE A 135 5.80 -4.37 -1.95
N ALA A 136 6.35 -5.22 -1.09
CA ALA A 136 6.63 -6.61 -1.37
C ALA A 136 5.87 -7.52 -0.39
N ILE A 137 5.41 -8.67 -0.88
CA ILE A 137 4.81 -9.71 -0.05
C ILE A 137 5.79 -10.87 0.00
N LEU A 138 6.37 -11.14 1.17
CA LEU A 138 7.39 -12.14 1.40
C LEU A 138 6.86 -13.17 2.39
N ASN A 139 6.58 -14.40 1.93
CA ASN A 139 5.98 -15.47 2.74
C ASN A 139 4.72 -14.98 3.49
N ASP A 140 3.79 -14.38 2.76
CA ASP A 140 2.54 -13.79 3.25
C ASP A 140 2.72 -12.59 4.21
N ILE A 141 3.94 -12.08 4.39
CA ILE A 141 4.22 -10.90 5.19
C ILE A 141 4.34 -9.68 4.27
N ILE A 142 3.51 -8.67 4.53
CA ILE A 142 3.55 -7.39 3.82
C ILE A 142 4.73 -6.58 4.33
N LYS A 143 5.59 -6.10 3.43
CA LYS A 143 6.74 -5.23 3.72
C LYS A 143 6.76 -4.03 2.77
N ILE A 144 7.18 -2.88 3.26
CA ILE A 144 7.57 -1.75 2.41
C ILE A 144 8.96 -2.04 1.86
N ASP A 145 9.10 -2.13 0.54
CA ASP A 145 10.32 -2.57 -0.15
C ASP A 145 11.13 -1.43 -0.75
N ASP A 146 10.45 -0.37 -1.16
CA ASP A 146 11.10 0.81 -1.71
C ASP A 146 10.30 2.08 -1.41
N ILE A 147 11.01 3.20 -1.32
CA ILE A 147 10.48 4.57 -1.25
C ILE A 147 11.30 5.38 -2.23
N VAL A 148 10.64 6.16 -3.10
CA VAL A 148 11.33 7.04 -4.07
C VAL A 148 12.17 8.07 -3.31
N GLU A 149 13.40 8.37 -3.74
CA GLU A 149 14.21 9.44 -3.16
C GLU A 149 13.77 10.80 -3.74
N LEU A 150 13.85 11.86 -2.93
CA LEU A 150 13.75 13.23 -3.46
C LEU A 150 15.01 13.56 -4.25
N GLU A 151 14.84 14.09 -5.46
CA GLU A 151 15.94 14.63 -6.31
C GLU A 151 16.38 16.01 -5.84
#